data_8f27ceb068a1e65d613762d1808961af
#
_entry.id   8f27ceb068a1e65d613762d1808961af
#
_cell.length_a   1.000
_cell.length_b   1.000
_cell.length_c   1.000
_cell.angle_alpha   90.00
_cell.angle_beta   90.00
_cell.angle_gamma   90.00
#
_symmetry.space_group_name_H-M   'P 1'
#
loop_
_entity.id
_entity.type
_entity.pdbx_description
1 polymer ?
#
loop_
_entity_poly.entity_id
_entity_poly.type
_entity_poly.pdbx_seq_one_letter_code
_entity_poly.pdbx_strand_id
1 'polypeptide(L)'
;MRFRDPNAQQREDGLAYIEENAASYAKHTGKNIGTAQAFENMEDALTDAWLVIEAVPEKIQIKIDTFAQLDAQAPSDCILASNSSSYKSCEMLEKVSESAKRRILNMHYYMPPQCMVVELMTDGHTEEAIFPFLVERCEEGNTLPFVARKQSTGFIFNRLWAAVKRETLNILAEGVSVPEEIDTLWTEMFIKGRSTPCKMMDRKSDLFGLLYCTLLTLEFRGRSRHGCIHRISLCSGAWYLFQEHS
;
A
#
# COMPACT_ATOMS: atom_id res chain seq x y z
N MET A 1 -4.40 19.23 12.92
CA MET A 1 -3.70 17.95 13.14
C MET A 1 -2.98 18.01 14.48
N ARG A 2 -2.99 16.91 15.24
CA ARG A 2 -2.16 16.72 16.43
C ARG A 2 -1.17 15.59 16.15
N PHE A 3 0.06 15.71 16.59
CA PHE A 3 1.00 14.59 16.53
C PHE A 3 1.75 14.45 17.87
N ARG A 4 2.12 13.23 18.15
CA ARG A 4 2.81 12.87 19.40
C ARG A 4 4.16 12.25 19.09
N ASP A 5 5.20 12.76 19.76
CA ASP A 5 6.48 12.10 19.86
C ASP A 5 7.06 12.30 21.28
N PRO A 6 7.65 11.28 21.94
CA PRO A 6 8.27 11.44 23.25
C PRO A 6 9.53 12.30 23.21
N ASN A 7 10.20 12.39 22.05
CA ASN A 7 11.42 13.16 21.87
C ASN A 7 11.09 14.62 21.51
N ALA A 8 11.59 15.57 22.32
CA ALA A 8 11.36 17.00 22.11
C ALA A 8 11.89 17.47 20.75
N GLN A 9 13.09 17.03 20.35
CA GLN A 9 13.67 17.42 19.07
C GLN A 9 12.81 16.94 17.89
N GLN A 10 12.27 15.72 17.93
CA GLN A 10 11.37 15.21 16.88
C GLN A 10 10.06 16.01 16.81
N ARG A 11 9.58 16.54 17.94
CA ARG A 11 8.41 17.43 17.95
C ARG A 11 8.72 18.77 17.27
N GLU A 12 9.88 19.35 17.54
CA GLU A 12 10.35 20.60 16.90
C GLU A 12 10.57 20.40 15.41
N ASP A 13 11.30 19.35 15.02
CA ASP A 13 11.58 19.00 13.63
C ASP A 13 10.26 18.75 12.84
N GLY A 14 9.30 18.08 13.47
CA GLY A 14 8.00 17.82 12.88
C GLY A 14 7.19 19.09 12.61
N LEU A 15 7.18 20.04 13.55
CA LEU A 15 6.52 21.33 13.35
C LEU A 15 7.21 22.15 12.25
N ALA A 16 8.55 22.21 12.27
CA ALA A 16 9.34 22.90 11.24
C ALA A 16 9.06 22.30 9.83
N TYR A 17 9.06 20.97 9.72
CA TYR A 17 8.75 20.30 8.46
C TYR A 17 7.34 20.64 7.94
N ILE A 18 6.34 20.67 8.82
CA ILE A 18 4.97 21.03 8.46
C ILE A 18 4.92 22.49 7.97
N GLU A 19 5.58 23.42 8.66
CA GLU A 19 5.61 24.83 8.29
C GLU A 19 6.29 25.05 6.93
N GLU A 20 7.45 24.43 6.71
CA GLU A 20 8.19 24.51 5.44
C GLU A 20 7.40 23.97 4.23
N ASN A 21 6.64 22.90 4.44
CA ASN A 21 5.90 22.23 3.36
C ASN A 21 4.46 22.71 3.20
N ALA A 22 3.94 23.49 4.15
CA ALA A 22 2.56 23.92 4.21
C ALA A 22 2.10 24.65 2.95
N ALA A 23 2.88 25.61 2.46
CA ALA A 23 2.54 26.38 1.25
C ALA A 23 2.52 25.50 -0.02
N SER A 24 3.45 24.53 -0.12
CA SER A 24 3.49 23.58 -1.23
C SER A 24 2.27 22.66 -1.21
N TYR A 25 1.88 22.20 -0.02
CA TYR A 25 0.71 21.35 0.17
C TYR A 25 -0.58 22.09 -0.18
N ALA A 26 -0.74 23.34 0.29
CA ALA A 26 -1.88 24.19 -0.04
C ALA A 26 -2.01 24.43 -1.55
N LYS A 27 -0.89 24.68 -2.21
CA LYS A 27 -0.84 24.87 -3.69
C LYS A 27 -1.25 23.58 -4.41
N HIS A 28 -0.80 22.42 -3.94
CA HIS A 28 -1.11 21.13 -4.55
C HIS A 28 -2.57 20.75 -4.34
N THR A 29 -3.10 20.96 -3.15
CA THR A 29 -4.45 20.54 -2.78
C THR A 29 -5.53 21.58 -3.09
N GLY A 30 -5.16 22.84 -3.28
CA GLY A 30 -6.08 23.97 -3.41
C GLY A 30 -6.86 24.29 -2.11
N LYS A 31 -6.41 23.76 -0.97
CA LYS A 31 -7.08 23.89 0.32
C LYS A 31 -6.28 24.72 1.31
N ASN A 32 -6.98 25.31 2.27
CA ASN A 32 -6.32 26.00 3.38
C ASN A 32 -5.59 25.00 4.29
N ILE A 33 -4.47 25.44 4.81
CA ILE A 33 -3.68 24.67 5.77
C ILE A 33 -4.37 24.78 7.14
N GLY A 34 -4.57 23.62 7.78
CA GLY A 34 -4.99 23.58 9.17
C GLY A 34 -3.84 23.85 10.12
N THR A 35 -4.13 23.88 11.40
CA THR A 35 -3.11 24.01 12.45
C THR A 35 -2.50 22.66 12.83
N ALA A 36 -1.20 22.65 13.16
CA ALA A 36 -0.51 21.51 13.74
C ALA A 36 -0.10 21.80 15.18
N GLN A 37 -0.22 20.79 16.04
CA GLN A 37 0.20 20.84 17.44
C GLN A 37 0.97 19.56 17.78
N ALA A 38 2.07 19.71 18.51
CA ALA A 38 2.91 18.61 18.96
C ALA A 38 2.71 18.35 20.45
N PHE A 39 2.65 17.06 20.82
CA PHE A 39 2.41 16.61 22.19
C PHE A 39 3.47 15.59 22.62
N GLU A 40 3.86 15.62 23.88
CA GLU A 40 4.68 14.59 24.50
C GLU A 40 3.82 13.41 24.95
N ASN A 41 2.71 13.71 25.61
CA ASN A 41 1.79 12.72 26.16
C ASN A 41 0.80 12.24 25.12
N MET A 42 0.52 10.95 25.13
CA MET A 42 -0.42 10.33 24.20
C MET A 42 -1.85 10.77 24.50
N GLU A 43 -2.24 10.83 25.76
CA GLU A 43 -3.57 11.21 26.20
C GLU A 43 -3.97 12.61 25.68
N ASP A 44 -3.06 13.60 25.80
CA ASP A 44 -3.30 14.95 25.30
C ASP A 44 -3.48 15.00 23.79
N ALA A 45 -2.69 14.20 23.05
CA ALA A 45 -2.78 14.13 21.60
C ALA A 45 -4.08 13.46 21.12
N LEU A 46 -4.60 12.49 21.90
CA LEU A 46 -5.77 11.69 21.56
C LEU A 46 -7.12 12.36 21.88
N THR A 47 -7.11 13.49 22.61
CA THR A 47 -8.35 14.20 22.96
C THR A 47 -9.18 14.49 21.70
N ASP A 48 -10.44 14.00 21.65
CA ASP A 48 -11.38 14.14 20.54
C ASP A 48 -10.87 13.59 19.19
N ALA A 49 -9.92 12.67 19.21
CA ALA A 49 -9.40 12.07 17.99
C ALA A 49 -10.43 11.10 17.38
N TRP A 50 -10.77 11.29 16.11
CA TRP A 50 -11.61 10.37 15.35
C TRP A 50 -10.77 9.39 14.48
N LEU A 51 -9.51 9.73 14.22
CA LEU A 51 -8.53 8.92 13.50
C LEU A 51 -7.15 9.10 14.11
N VAL A 52 -6.47 8.00 14.37
CA VAL A 52 -5.06 7.98 14.75
C VAL A 52 -4.29 7.19 13.69
N ILE A 53 -3.17 7.73 13.23
CA ILE A 53 -2.25 7.06 12.31
C ILE A 53 -0.95 6.80 13.05
N GLU A 54 -0.68 5.54 13.36
CA GLU A 54 0.58 5.08 13.95
C GLU A 54 1.68 5.10 12.89
N ALA A 55 2.80 5.75 13.22
CA ALA A 55 4.00 5.87 12.40
C ALA A 55 5.29 5.66 13.22
N VAL A 56 5.24 4.80 14.24
CA VAL A 56 6.41 4.46 15.05
C VAL A 56 7.42 3.62 14.25
N PRO A 57 8.69 3.48 14.73
CA PRO A 57 9.69 2.69 14.02
C PRO A 57 9.20 1.29 13.61
N GLU A 58 9.69 0.80 12.48
CA GLU A 58 9.25 -0.46 11.84
C GLU A 58 9.77 -1.69 12.61
N LYS A 59 9.27 -1.84 13.85
CA LYS A 59 9.53 -2.94 14.77
C LYS A 59 8.21 -3.43 15.35
N ILE A 60 7.86 -4.69 15.07
CA ILE A 60 6.55 -5.25 15.39
C ILE A 60 6.18 -5.10 16.88
N GLN A 61 7.13 -5.34 17.79
CA GLN A 61 6.86 -5.23 19.22
C GLN A 61 6.47 -3.81 19.65
N ILE A 62 7.13 -2.79 19.09
CA ILE A 62 6.80 -1.38 19.36
C ILE A 62 5.38 -1.08 18.88
N LYS A 63 5.00 -1.61 17.69
CA LYS A 63 3.66 -1.42 17.12
C LYS A 63 2.58 -2.11 17.97
N ILE A 64 2.82 -3.35 18.41
CA ILE A 64 1.90 -4.09 19.32
C ILE A 64 1.68 -3.29 20.62
N ASP A 65 2.75 -2.81 21.24
CA ASP A 65 2.69 -2.04 22.49
C ASP A 65 2.00 -0.67 22.28
N THR A 66 2.22 -0.05 21.11
CA THR A 66 1.55 1.20 20.73
C THR A 66 0.04 0.99 20.54
N PHE A 67 -0.38 -0.05 19.83
CA PHE A 67 -1.80 -0.34 19.63
C PHE A 67 -2.50 -0.71 20.95
N ALA A 68 -1.82 -1.39 21.88
CA ALA A 68 -2.36 -1.62 23.23
C ALA A 68 -2.60 -0.30 24.00
N GLN A 69 -1.68 0.68 23.88
CA GLN A 69 -1.85 2.01 24.49
C GLN A 69 -2.98 2.79 23.81
N LEU A 70 -3.08 2.73 22.49
CA LEU A 70 -4.14 3.39 21.73
C LEU A 70 -5.51 2.81 22.07
N ASP A 71 -5.63 1.49 22.20
CA ASP A 71 -6.89 0.86 22.63
C ASP A 71 -7.34 1.31 24.01
N ALA A 72 -6.39 1.48 24.94
CA ALA A 72 -6.69 1.91 26.31
C ALA A 72 -7.02 3.41 26.45
N GLN A 73 -6.52 4.26 25.56
CA GLN A 73 -6.53 5.73 25.75
C GLN A 73 -7.34 6.48 24.69
N ALA A 74 -7.47 5.94 23.48
CA ALA A 74 -8.22 6.61 22.41
C ALA A 74 -9.73 6.57 22.67
N PRO A 75 -10.51 7.55 22.15
CA PRO A 75 -11.96 7.47 22.14
C PRO A 75 -12.46 6.14 21.56
N SER A 76 -13.56 5.61 22.12
CA SER A 76 -14.09 4.28 21.77
C SER A 76 -14.54 4.14 20.32
N ASP A 77 -14.80 5.24 19.63
CA ASP A 77 -15.19 5.36 18.22
C ASP A 77 -14.03 5.79 17.30
N CYS A 78 -12.84 6.03 17.86
CA CYS A 78 -11.66 6.45 17.10
C CYS A 78 -11.15 5.31 16.21
N ILE A 79 -10.95 5.59 14.93
CA ILE A 79 -10.32 4.66 13.98
C ILE A 79 -8.81 4.65 14.24
N LEU A 80 -8.22 3.46 14.33
CA LEU A 80 -6.80 3.25 14.60
C LEU A 80 -6.12 2.67 13.35
N ALA A 81 -5.22 3.41 12.75
CA ALA A 81 -4.55 3.01 11.52
C ALA A 81 -3.03 2.87 11.71
N SER A 82 -2.42 1.92 11.02
CA SER A 82 -0.96 1.83 10.92
C SER A 82 -0.47 2.28 9.56
N ASN A 83 0.54 3.14 9.53
CA ASN A 83 1.24 3.56 8.31
C ASN A 83 2.35 2.57 7.90
N SER A 84 2.47 1.41 8.57
CA SER A 84 3.48 0.41 8.25
C SER A 84 3.40 -0.02 6.78
N SER A 85 4.56 -0.05 6.11
CA SER A 85 4.71 -0.54 4.74
C SER A 85 4.94 -2.05 4.65
N SER A 86 5.34 -2.70 5.76
CA SER A 86 5.80 -4.08 5.81
C SER A 86 4.88 -4.98 6.60
N TYR A 87 4.41 -4.52 7.77
CA TYR A 87 3.56 -5.30 8.65
C TYR A 87 2.07 -5.10 8.33
N LYS A 88 1.33 -6.18 8.31
CA LYS A 88 -0.14 -6.13 8.28
C LYS A 88 -0.66 -5.75 9.67
N SER A 89 -1.72 -4.96 9.73
CA SER A 89 -2.32 -4.57 11.02
C SER A 89 -2.79 -5.76 11.86
N CYS A 90 -3.15 -6.89 11.24
CA CYS A 90 -3.47 -8.12 11.98
C CYS A 90 -2.30 -8.66 12.84
N GLU A 91 -1.06 -8.33 12.51
CA GLU A 91 0.12 -8.74 13.28
C GLU A 91 0.31 -7.89 14.55
N MET A 92 -0.44 -6.80 14.70
CA MET A 92 -0.37 -5.84 15.81
C MET A 92 -1.47 -6.04 16.86
N LEU A 93 -2.37 -7.04 16.68
CA LEU A 93 -3.59 -7.22 17.47
C LEU A 93 -3.42 -8.00 18.78
N GLU A 94 -2.22 -8.44 19.10
CA GLU A 94 -1.96 -9.35 20.24
C GLU A 94 -2.49 -8.81 21.58
N LYS A 95 -2.37 -7.50 21.80
CA LYS A 95 -2.69 -6.85 23.10
C LYS A 95 -3.89 -5.91 23.02
N VAL A 96 -4.72 -5.98 21.98
CA VAL A 96 -5.88 -5.11 21.82
C VAL A 96 -7.18 -5.87 22.11
N SER A 97 -8.21 -5.14 22.53
CA SER A 97 -9.54 -5.68 22.79
C SER A 97 -10.25 -6.11 21.50
N GLU A 98 -11.23 -7.01 21.61
CA GLU A 98 -12.07 -7.43 20.48
C GLU A 98 -12.85 -6.27 19.86
N SER A 99 -13.23 -5.28 20.67
CA SER A 99 -13.90 -4.06 20.17
C SER A 99 -12.96 -3.17 19.35
N ALA A 100 -11.68 -3.08 19.75
CA ALA A 100 -10.70 -2.28 19.02
C ALA A 100 -10.34 -2.88 17.66
N LYS A 101 -10.28 -4.21 17.53
CA LYS A 101 -10.00 -4.88 16.24
C LYS A 101 -10.93 -4.44 15.13
N ARG A 102 -12.20 -4.17 15.45
CA ARG A 102 -13.20 -3.72 14.48
C ARG A 102 -12.93 -2.35 13.87
N ARG A 103 -12.04 -1.56 14.45
CA ARG A 103 -11.68 -0.19 14.03
C ARG A 103 -10.19 -0.01 13.72
N ILE A 104 -9.45 -1.14 13.63
CA ILE A 104 -8.03 -1.16 13.25
C ILE A 104 -7.88 -1.53 11.78
N LEU A 105 -6.95 -0.84 11.08
CA LEU A 105 -6.61 -1.12 9.68
C LEU A 105 -5.18 -0.64 9.37
N ASN A 106 -4.66 -1.00 8.19
CA ASN A 106 -3.52 -0.28 7.63
C ASN A 106 -4.00 0.91 6.79
N MET A 107 -3.31 2.03 6.91
CA MET A 107 -3.49 3.24 6.09
C MET A 107 -2.12 3.77 5.70
N HIS A 108 -1.61 3.29 4.58
CA HIS A 108 -0.24 3.52 4.14
C HIS A 108 -0.15 4.67 3.13
N TYR A 109 0.61 5.70 3.47
CA TYR A 109 0.87 6.87 2.64
C TYR A 109 2.18 6.74 1.86
N TYR A 110 2.21 7.25 0.63
CA TYR A 110 3.37 7.25 -0.28
C TYR A 110 3.98 8.66 -0.42
N MET A 111 4.56 9.18 0.67
CA MET A 111 5.32 10.44 0.71
C MET A 111 4.60 11.65 0.09
N PRO A 112 3.44 12.06 0.61
CA PRO A 112 2.81 13.30 0.18
C PRO A 112 3.71 14.53 0.48
N PRO A 113 3.67 15.60 -0.31
CA PRO A 113 2.78 15.82 -1.46
C PRO A 113 3.29 15.28 -2.79
N GLN A 114 4.48 14.67 -2.86
CA GLN A 114 5.06 14.15 -4.10
C GLN A 114 4.24 12.97 -4.66
N CYS A 115 3.70 12.12 -3.77
CA CYS A 115 2.80 11.05 -4.13
C CYS A 115 1.59 11.04 -3.17
N MET A 116 0.42 11.33 -3.72
CA MET A 116 -0.82 11.47 -2.96
C MET A 116 -1.58 10.14 -2.80
N VAL A 117 -0.97 9.01 -3.17
CA VAL A 117 -1.57 7.68 -3.02
C VAL A 117 -1.64 7.27 -1.56
N VAL A 118 -2.78 6.66 -1.18
CA VAL A 118 -2.99 6.02 0.12
C VAL A 118 -3.56 4.63 -0.11
N GLU A 119 -2.99 3.62 0.50
CA GLU A 119 -3.57 2.27 0.47
C GLU A 119 -4.18 1.92 1.83
N LEU A 120 -5.45 1.52 1.80
CA LEU A 120 -6.23 1.07 2.96
C LEU A 120 -6.33 -0.45 2.91
N MET A 121 -6.09 -1.14 4.02
CA MET A 121 -6.18 -2.60 4.09
C MET A 121 -6.72 -3.05 5.44
N THR A 122 -7.65 -4.01 5.41
CA THR A 122 -8.24 -4.61 6.61
C THR A 122 -7.21 -5.41 7.42
N ASP A 123 -7.44 -5.50 8.73
CA ASP A 123 -6.78 -6.45 9.63
C ASP A 123 -7.47 -7.84 9.65
N GLY A 124 -8.58 -7.97 8.92
CA GLY A 124 -9.45 -9.14 8.91
C GLY A 124 -10.67 -9.02 9.84
N HIS A 125 -10.72 -8.03 10.72
CA HIS A 125 -11.80 -7.73 11.65
C HIS A 125 -12.42 -6.36 11.44
N THR A 126 -11.75 -5.47 10.68
CA THR A 126 -12.15 -4.09 10.43
C THR A 126 -13.58 -4.02 9.89
N GLU A 127 -14.41 -3.15 10.45
CA GLU A 127 -15.78 -2.92 9.95
C GLU A 127 -15.77 -2.38 8.52
N GLU A 128 -16.58 -2.98 7.66
CA GLU A 128 -16.64 -2.61 6.24
C GLU A 128 -17.03 -1.14 6.01
N ALA A 129 -17.86 -0.57 6.89
CA ALA A 129 -18.30 0.83 6.82
C ALA A 129 -17.16 1.85 6.99
N ILE A 130 -16.04 1.46 7.59
CA ILE A 130 -14.87 2.33 7.78
C ILE A 130 -14.22 2.67 6.44
N PHE A 131 -14.18 1.73 5.49
CA PHE A 131 -13.50 1.95 4.20
C PHE A 131 -14.15 3.07 3.36
N PRO A 132 -15.45 3.05 3.05
CA PRO A 132 -16.06 4.13 2.28
C PRO A 132 -15.95 5.47 3.02
N PHE A 133 -16.05 5.50 4.35
CA PHE A 133 -15.86 6.70 5.15
C PHE A 133 -14.43 7.27 4.99
N LEU A 134 -13.40 6.43 5.13
CA LEU A 134 -12.01 6.87 4.97
C LEU A 134 -11.69 7.27 3.52
N VAL A 135 -12.24 6.56 2.53
CA VAL A 135 -12.10 6.94 1.11
C VAL A 135 -12.60 8.36 0.90
N GLU A 136 -13.80 8.70 1.35
CA GLU A 136 -14.36 10.04 1.25
C GLU A 136 -13.47 11.09 1.95
N ARG A 137 -12.99 10.81 3.16
CA ARG A 137 -12.09 11.73 3.90
C ARG A 137 -10.74 11.91 3.21
N CYS A 138 -10.20 10.84 2.62
CA CYS A 138 -8.97 10.91 1.82
C CYS A 138 -9.16 11.77 0.57
N GLU A 139 -10.25 11.58 -0.18
CA GLU A 139 -10.58 12.37 -1.37
C GLU A 139 -10.79 13.84 -1.02
N GLU A 140 -11.46 14.15 0.09
CA GLU A 140 -11.55 15.51 0.61
C GLU A 140 -10.19 16.14 0.92
N GLY A 141 -9.23 15.31 1.37
CA GLY A 141 -7.84 15.70 1.59
C GLY A 141 -7.00 15.77 0.30
N ASN A 142 -7.61 15.58 -0.88
CA ASN A 142 -6.95 15.46 -2.18
C ASN A 142 -5.89 14.35 -2.24
N THR A 143 -6.04 13.29 -1.44
CA THR A 143 -5.29 12.06 -1.61
C THR A 143 -6.05 11.09 -2.53
N LEU A 144 -5.34 10.08 -3.03
CA LEU A 144 -5.86 9.05 -3.93
C LEU A 144 -5.95 7.72 -3.18
N PRO A 145 -7.08 7.40 -2.55
CA PRO A 145 -7.23 6.17 -1.77
C PRO A 145 -7.47 4.94 -2.65
N PHE A 146 -6.81 3.84 -2.29
CA PHE A 146 -7.01 2.51 -2.86
C PHE A 146 -7.28 1.51 -1.75
N VAL A 147 -8.30 0.67 -1.91
CA VAL A 147 -8.65 -0.34 -0.92
C VAL A 147 -8.14 -1.71 -1.37
N ALA A 148 -7.22 -2.27 -0.61
CA ALA A 148 -6.83 -3.66 -0.73
C ALA A 148 -7.94 -4.54 -0.12
N ARG A 149 -8.70 -5.23 -0.98
CA ARG A 149 -9.91 -5.99 -0.59
C ARG A 149 -9.65 -7.21 0.29
N LYS A 150 -8.37 -7.59 0.45
CA LYS A 150 -7.91 -8.68 1.32
C LYS A 150 -6.57 -8.30 1.93
N GLN A 151 -6.24 -8.90 3.05
CA GLN A 151 -4.91 -8.79 3.63
C GLN A 151 -3.85 -9.25 2.64
N SER A 152 -2.80 -8.46 2.52
CA SER A 152 -1.71 -8.72 1.60
C SER A 152 -0.42 -8.11 2.11
N THR A 153 0.65 -8.88 2.22
CA THR A 153 1.98 -8.34 2.49
C THR A 153 2.41 -7.46 1.32
N GLY A 154 2.73 -6.19 1.61
CA GLY A 154 3.13 -5.21 0.61
C GLY A 154 1.96 -4.57 -0.15
N PHE A 155 0.72 -4.73 0.30
CA PHE A 155 -0.47 -4.10 -0.27
C PHE A 155 -0.64 -4.39 -1.78
N ILE A 156 -1.02 -3.40 -2.57
CA ILE A 156 -1.14 -3.50 -4.02
C ILE A 156 0.19 -3.09 -4.68
N PHE A 157 0.64 -1.86 -4.43
CA PHE A 157 1.78 -1.29 -5.13
C PHE A 157 3.10 -1.99 -4.78
N ASN A 158 3.39 -2.19 -3.50
CA ASN A 158 4.66 -2.81 -3.10
C ASN A 158 4.81 -4.25 -3.62
N ARG A 159 3.70 -4.97 -3.84
CA ARG A 159 3.73 -6.28 -4.49
C ARG A 159 4.14 -6.19 -5.95
N LEU A 160 3.53 -5.25 -6.70
CA LEU A 160 3.90 -5.00 -8.09
C LEU A 160 5.37 -4.56 -8.18
N TRP A 161 5.77 -3.63 -7.32
CA TRP A 161 7.14 -3.14 -7.28
C TRP A 161 8.17 -4.20 -6.90
N ALA A 162 7.84 -5.11 -5.99
CA ALA A 162 8.70 -6.24 -5.64
C ALA A 162 8.93 -7.18 -6.83
N ALA A 163 7.90 -7.42 -7.65
CA ALA A 163 8.03 -8.22 -8.86
C ALA A 163 8.91 -7.52 -9.90
N VAL A 164 8.70 -6.22 -10.12
CA VAL A 164 9.53 -5.41 -11.03
C VAL A 164 10.99 -5.41 -10.59
N LYS A 165 11.26 -5.10 -9.31
CA LYS A 165 12.64 -5.10 -8.78
C LYS A 165 13.33 -6.46 -8.96
N ARG A 166 12.64 -7.55 -8.62
CA ARG A 166 13.21 -8.89 -8.75
C ARG A 166 13.61 -9.19 -10.17
N GLU A 167 12.70 -8.92 -11.13
CA GLU A 167 12.97 -9.22 -12.54
C GLU A 167 14.03 -8.29 -13.13
N THR A 168 14.02 -7.02 -12.78
CA THR A 168 15.09 -6.08 -13.16
C THR A 168 16.46 -6.58 -12.70
N LEU A 169 16.57 -7.05 -11.45
CA LEU A 169 17.82 -7.60 -10.92
C LEU A 169 18.25 -8.89 -11.64
N ASN A 170 17.32 -9.74 -12.03
CA ASN A 170 17.61 -10.95 -12.81
C ASN A 170 18.17 -10.59 -14.19
N ILE A 171 17.53 -9.67 -14.92
CA ILE A 171 17.99 -9.18 -16.23
C ILE A 171 19.43 -8.65 -16.14
N LEU A 172 19.74 -7.88 -15.10
CA LEU A 172 21.08 -7.35 -14.88
C LEU A 172 22.08 -8.45 -14.50
N ALA A 173 21.71 -9.38 -13.62
CA ALA A 173 22.57 -10.46 -13.17
C ALA A 173 22.90 -11.46 -14.29
N GLU A 174 21.97 -11.68 -15.21
CA GLU A 174 22.15 -12.53 -16.40
C GLU A 174 22.89 -11.83 -17.54
N GLY A 175 23.16 -10.53 -17.40
CA GLY A 175 23.83 -9.71 -18.43
C GLY A 175 23.00 -9.50 -19.69
N VAL A 176 21.66 -9.59 -19.58
CA VAL A 176 20.73 -9.40 -20.71
C VAL A 176 20.69 -7.93 -21.15
N SER A 177 20.83 -6.99 -20.21
CA SER A 177 20.82 -5.56 -20.46
C SER A 177 21.59 -4.79 -19.39
N VAL A 178 21.67 -3.47 -19.53
CA VAL A 178 22.30 -2.54 -18.58
C VAL A 178 21.24 -1.58 -18.01
N PRO A 179 21.51 -0.93 -16.84
CA PRO A 179 20.51 -0.08 -16.18
C PRO A 179 19.90 1.00 -17.08
N GLU A 180 20.74 1.66 -17.89
CA GLU A 180 20.34 2.77 -18.75
C GLU A 180 19.36 2.34 -19.85
N GLU A 181 19.54 1.12 -20.38
CA GLU A 181 18.65 0.55 -21.40
C GLU A 181 17.30 0.16 -20.77
N ILE A 182 17.34 -0.46 -19.59
CA ILE A 182 16.12 -0.82 -18.85
C ILE A 182 15.28 0.42 -18.53
N ASP A 183 15.90 1.48 -18.01
CA ASP A 183 15.23 2.74 -17.69
C ASP A 183 14.66 3.41 -18.94
N THR A 184 15.39 3.35 -20.04
CA THR A 184 14.91 3.88 -21.33
C THR A 184 13.70 3.08 -21.82
N LEU A 185 13.77 1.75 -21.84
CA LEU A 185 12.66 0.89 -22.22
C LEU A 185 11.43 1.11 -21.33
N TRP A 186 11.63 1.20 -20.01
CA TRP A 186 10.55 1.48 -19.07
C TRP A 186 9.85 2.80 -19.38
N THR A 187 10.65 3.84 -19.63
CA THR A 187 10.15 5.18 -19.96
C THR A 187 9.32 5.17 -21.24
N GLU A 188 9.84 4.55 -22.31
CA GLU A 188 9.13 4.51 -23.60
C GLU A 188 7.85 3.67 -23.52
N MET A 189 7.91 2.50 -22.89
CA MET A 189 6.79 1.56 -22.88
C MET A 189 5.68 1.94 -21.90
N PHE A 190 6.02 2.37 -20.68
CA PHE A 190 5.04 2.61 -19.61
C PHE A 190 4.72 4.08 -19.40
N ILE A 191 5.71 4.96 -19.37
CA ILE A 191 5.49 6.38 -19.08
C ILE A 191 4.97 7.10 -20.32
N LYS A 192 5.71 7.07 -21.43
CA LYS A 192 5.29 7.71 -22.69
C LYS A 192 4.17 6.96 -23.38
N GLY A 193 4.18 5.64 -23.33
CA GLY A 193 3.15 4.78 -23.89
C GLY A 193 1.81 4.86 -23.16
N ARG A 194 1.77 5.48 -21.97
CA ARG A 194 0.57 5.62 -21.10
C ARG A 194 -0.18 4.30 -20.90
N SER A 195 0.53 3.19 -20.93
CA SER A 195 -0.03 1.85 -20.75
C SER A 195 0.03 1.44 -19.31
N THR A 196 -1.02 0.75 -18.84
CA THR A 196 -1.08 0.19 -17.48
C THR A 196 -1.04 -1.33 -17.56
N PRO A 197 -0.57 -2.03 -16.52
CA PRO A 197 -0.40 -3.49 -16.55
C PRO A 197 -1.66 -4.23 -17.00
N CYS A 198 -2.81 -3.96 -16.39
CA CYS A 198 -4.07 -4.62 -16.76
C CYS A 198 -4.49 -4.32 -18.20
N LYS A 199 -4.39 -3.04 -18.63
CA LYS A 199 -4.71 -2.66 -20.01
C LYS A 199 -3.78 -3.32 -21.03
N MET A 200 -2.51 -3.53 -20.69
CA MET A 200 -1.58 -4.26 -21.56
C MET A 200 -1.94 -5.73 -21.68
N MET A 201 -2.36 -6.37 -20.59
CA MET A 201 -2.85 -7.76 -20.61
C MET A 201 -4.16 -7.92 -21.36
N ASP A 202 -5.05 -6.91 -21.28
CA ASP A 202 -6.38 -6.93 -21.93
C ASP A 202 -6.33 -6.54 -23.42
N ARG A 203 -5.21 -6.05 -23.94
CA ARG A 203 -5.07 -5.75 -25.37
C ARG A 203 -5.32 -7.05 -26.17
N LYS A 204 -6.55 -7.19 -26.63
CA LYS A 204 -6.91 -8.24 -27.58
C LYS A 204 -6.12 -7.96 -28.86
N SER A 205 -5.33 -8.95 -29.21
CA SER A 205 -4.73 -9.11 -30.55
C SER A 205 -3.93 -7.93 -31.09
N ASP A 206 -2.71 -7.85 -30.65
CA ASP A 206 -1.68 -7.71 -31.66
C ASP A 206 -0.91 -9.03 -31.66
N LEU A 207 -0.42 -9.44 -32.81
CA LEU A 207 0.26 -10.72 -33.10
C LEU A 207 1.30 -11.13 -32.04
N PHE A 208 1.80 -10.18 -31.27
CA PHE A 208 2.73 -10.34 -30.16
C PHE A 208 2.13 -11.02 -28.93
N GLY A 209 0.90 -10.72 -28.56
CA GLY A 209 0.23 -11.36 -27.40
C GLY A 209 -0.01 -12.84 -27.65
N LEU A 210 -0.40 -13.21 -28.89
CA LEU A 210 -0.59 -14.61 -29.29
C LEU A 210 0.75 -15.37 -29.35
N LEU A 211 1.81 -14.73 -29.85
CA LEU A 211 3.15 -15.33 -29.94
C LEU A 211 3.75 -15.59 -28.56
N TYR A 212 3.59 -14.63 -27.63
CA TYR A 212 4.11 -14.74 -26.26
C TYR A 212 3.36 -15.82 -25.46
N CYS A 213 2.04 -15.88 -25.58
CA CYS A 213 1.25 -16.95 -24.99
C CYS A 213 1.55 -18.32 -25.59
N THR A 214 1.80 -18.41 -26.90
CA THR A 214 2.15 -19.66 -27.57
C THR A 214 3.53 -20.15 -27.15
N LEU A 215 4.51 -19.23 -27.00
CA LEU A 215 5.86 -19.56 -26.51
C LEU A 215 5.84 -20.04 -25.07
N LEU A 216 5.14 -19.35 -24.17
CA LEU A 216 4.98 -19.79 -22.77
C LEU A 216 4.29 -21.16 -22.68
N THR A 217 3.28 -21.42 -23.51
CA THR A 217 2.59 -22.71 -23.54
C THR A 217 3.50 -23.83 -24.04
N LEU A 218 4.41 -23.55 -24.98
CA LEU A 218 5.38 -24.50 -25.48
C LEU A 218 6.50 -24.78 -24.47
N GLU A 219 7.00 -23.79 -23.76
CA GLU A 219 8.01 -23.99 -22.70
C GLU A 219 7.46 -24.78 -21.51
N PHE A 220 6.21 -24.57 -21.11
CA PHE A 220 5.57 -25.37 -20.06
C PHE A 220 5.35 -26.83 -20.48
N ARG A 221 5.09 -27.14 -21.77
CA ARG A 221 4.98 -28.53 -22.27
C ARG A 221 6.30 -29.29 -22.23
N GLY A 222 7.44 -28.61 -22.27
CA GLY A 222 8.76 -29.24 -22.32
C GLY A 222 9.36 -29.65 -20.97
N ARG A 223 8.82 -29.21 -19.83
CA ARG A 223 9.45 -29.40 -18.51
C ARG A 223 8.70 -30.27 -17.51
N SER A 224 7.59 -30.87 -17.86
CA SER A 224 6.85 -31.73 -16.92
C SER A 224 7.37 -33.17 -16.97
N ARG A 225 8.29 -33.52 -16.08
CA ARG A 225 8.61 -34.94 -15.76
C ARG A 225 7.73 -35.52 -14.63
N HIS A 226 6.80 -34.77 -14.09
CA HIS A 226 5.85 -35.23 -13.06
C HIS A 226 4.47 -34.67 -13.37
N GLY A 227 3.67 -35.44 -13.94
CA GLY A 227 2.24 -35.58 -14.19
C GLY A 227 1.22 -34.51 -13.75
N CYS A 228 1.53 -33.22 -13.70
CA CYS A 228 0.55 -32.16 -13.50
C CYS A 228 0.36 -31.37 -14.79
N ILE A 229 -0.79 -31.52 -15.42
CA ILE A 229 -1.18 -30.75 -16.61
C ILE A 229 -1.84 -29.46 -16.12
N HIS A 230 -1.16 -28.32 -16.28
CA HIS A 230 -1.80 -27.02 -16.10
C HIS A 230 -2.49 -26.63 -17.42
N ARG A 231 -3.80 -26.61 -17.41
CA ARG A 231 -4.60 -26.03 -18.51
C ARG A 231 -4.81 -24.55 -18.22
N ILE A 232 -4.34 -23.71 -19.14
CA ILE A 232 -4.71 -22.29 -19.18
C ILE A 232 -5.92 -22.20 -20.11
N SER A 233 -7.05 -21.80 -19.57
CA SER A 233 -8.27 -21.57 -20.36
C SER A 233 -8.53 -20.09 -20.48
N LEU A 234 -8.72 -19.62 -21.70
CA LEU A 234 -9.18 -18.26 -22.02
C LEU A 234 -10.70 -18.25 -21.99
N CYS A 235 -11.30 -17.65 -21.00
CA CYS A 235 -12.71 -17.30 -21.01
C CYS A 235 -12.86 -15.79 -20.88
N SER A 236 -13.47 -15.16 -21.88
CA SER A 236 -13.95 -13.76 -21.87
C SER A 236 -13.00 -12.70 -21.32
N GLY A 237 -11.73 -12.72 -21.72
CA GLY A 237 -10.77 -11.65 -21.38
C GLY A 237 -10.10 -11.76 -20.02
N ALA A 238 -10.30 -12.85 -19.27
CA ALA A 238 -9.61 -13.09 -18.00
C ALA A 238 -8.84 -14.42 -18.05
N TRP A 239 -7.67 -14.43 -17.40
CA TRP A 239 -6.82 -15.62 -17.28
C TRP A 239 -7.10 -16.31 -15.95
N TYR A 240 -7.46 -17.61 -15.95
CA TYR A 240 -7.60 -18.44 -14.77
C TYR A 240 -6.64 -19.62 -14.83
N LEU A 241 -5.89 -19.81 -13.74
CA LEU A 241 -5.11 -21.02 -13.50
C LEU A 241 -6.00 -22.01 -12.73
N PHE A 242 -6.32 -23.15 -13.36
CA PHE A 242 -6.98 -24.25 -12.69
C PHE A 242 -5.94 -25.32 -12.32
N GLN A 243 -5.93 -25.69 -11.06
CA GLN A 243 -5.23 -26.86 -10.57
C GLN A 243 -6.26 -27.99 -10.42
N GLU A 244 -6.19 -28.98 -11.27
CA GLU A 244 -6.97 -30.22 -11.08
C GLU A 244 -6.16 -31.13 -10.12
N HIS A 245 -6.75 -31.44 -8.99
CA HIS A 245 -6.31 -32.53 -8.15
C HIS A 245 -6.91 -33.83 -8.70
N SER A 246 -6.03 -34.75 -9.08
CA SER A 246 -6.35 -36.17 -9.26
C SER A 246 -6.17 -36.93 -7.96
#